data_509dc2d81d726cd384a97c0934eec4db
#
_entry.id   509dc2d81d726cd384a97c0934eec4db
#
_cell.length_a   1.000
_cell.length_b   1.000
_cell.length_c   1.000
_cell.angle_alpha   90.00
_cell.angle_beta   90.00
_cell.angle_gamma   90.00
#
_symmetry.space_group_name_H-M   'P 1'
#
loop_
_entity.id
_entity.type
_entity.pdbx_description
1 polymer ?
#
loop_
_entity_poly.entity_id
_entity_poly.type
_entity_poly.pdbx_seq_one_letter_code
_entity_poly.pdbx_strand_id
1 'polypeptide(L)'
;MINGGVIGGLAQSGRYKVSARYNKARLREKLAFLGEHSPRIEVTCRDGRQIARQYASRTDAFTYLDPPYVVKGGSLYLNALTEQQHRDLAATLAESDGAWMLTYDDTELTRTLYAGNYGGVFPLRYAAASRREATELMAFSDMTAASLRPDIWRGDDTHGEN
;
A
#
# COMPACT_ATOMS: atom_id res chain seq x y z
N MET A 1 -3.68 -8.94 -8.49
CA MET A 1 -2.49 -8.81 -9.35
C MET A 1 -1.74 -10.14 -9.38
N ILE A 2 -1.26 -10.55 -10.54
CA ILE A 2 -0.25 -11.58 -10.62
C ILE A 2 1.00 -10.90 -10.08
N ASN A 3 1.48 -11.37 -8.93
CA ASN A 3 2.70 -10.83 -8.39
C ASN A 3 3.83 -11.22 -9.34
N GLY A 4 4.17 -10.32 -10.26
CA GLY A 4 5.05 -10.54 -11.41
C GLY A 4 6.53 -10.65 -11.07
N GLY A 5 6.86 -11.00 -9.83
CA GLY A 5 8.22 -11.33 -9.49
C GLY A 5 8.72 -12.45 -10.39
N VAL A 6 9.83 -12.23 -11.10
CA VAL A 6 10.45 -13.23 -11.97
C VAL A 6 11.02 -14.35 -11.11
N ILE A 7 10.22 -15.41 -10.93
CA ILE A 7 10.64 -16.60 -10.19
C ILE A 7 11.68 -17.33 -11.07
N GLY A 8 12.85 -17.58 -10.51
CA GLY A 8 13.96 -18.21 -11.25
C GLY A 8 14.87 -17.23 -11.98
N GLY A 9 14.69 -15.90 -11.76
CA GLY A 9 15.48 -14.84 -12.40
C GLY A 9 15.18 -14.69 -13.90
N LEU A 10 15.84 -13.75 -14.57
CA LEU A 10 15.67 -13.48 -16.00
C LEU A 10 16.00 -14.71 -16.86
N ALA A 11 17.00 -15.48 -16.48
CA ALA A 11 17.42 -16.69 -17.20
C ALA A 11 16.52 -17.91 -16.95
N GLN A 12 15.52 -17.82 -16.05
CA GLN A 12 14.64 -18.93 -15.67
C GLN A 12 15.40 -20.21 -15.26
N SER A 13 16.59 -20.07 -14.67
CA SER A 13 17.50 -21.17 -14.29
C SER A 13 17.08 -21.86 -12.99
N GLY A 14 16.21 -21.23 -12.18
CA GLY A 14 15.74 -21.80 -10.93
C GLY A 14 14.81 -23.01 -11.11
N ARG A 15 14.62 -23.79 -10.01
CA ARG A 15 13.71 -24.94 -9.95
C ARG A 15 12.26 -24.56 -10.28
N TYR A 16 11.84 -23.38 -9.90
CA TYR A 16 10.48 -22.86 -10.14
C TYR A 16 10.52 -21.86 -11.29
N LYS A 17 9.66 -22.05 -12.27
CA LYS A 17 9.50 -21.19 -13.45
C LYS A 17 8.46 -20.10 -13.17
N VAL A 18 8.37 -19.11 -14.04
CA VAL A 18 7.38 -18.02 -13.95
C VAL A 18 5.94 -18.52 -13.79
N SER A 19 5.64 -19.69 -14.36
CA SER A 19 4.33 -20.34 -14.26
C SER A 19 4.02 -21.00 -12.91
N ALA A 20 5.00 -21.14 -12.00
CA ALA A 20 4.82 -21.86 -10.73
C ALA A 20 3.75 -21.23 -9.81
N ARG A 21 3.46 -19.93 -9.98
CA ARG A 21 2.41 -19.20 -9.25
C ARG A 21 1.22 -18.82 -10.15
N TYR A 22 1.17 -19.37 -11.37
CA TYR A 22 0.16 -19.06 -12.35
C TYR A 22 -1.03 -20.01 -12.20
N ASN A 23 -2.04 -19.62 -11.42
CA ASN A 23 -3.31 -20.34 -11.37
C ASN A 23 -4.27 -19.78 -12.43
N LYS A 24 -4.26 -20.40 -13.60
CA LYS A 24 -5.04 -19.96 -14.78
C LYS A 24 -6.55 -19.90 -14.50
N ALA A 25 -7.10 -20.89 -13.80
CA ALA A 25 -8.53 -20.95 -13.50
C ALA A 25 -8.94 -19.76 -12.64
N ARG A 26 -8.25 -19.57 -11.49
CA ARG A 26 -8.53 -18.45 -10.57
C ARG A 26 -8.32 -17.08 -11.21
N LEU A 27 -7.36 -16.95 -12.12
CA LEU A 27 -7.14 -15.68 -12.83
C LEU A 27 -8.27 -15.39 -13.82
N ARG A 28 -8.77 -16.41 -14.52
CA ARG A 28 -9.93 -16.24 -15.42
C ARG A 28 -11.18 -15.83 -14.66
N GLU A 29 -11.45 -16.43 -13.50
CA GLU A 29 -12.56 -16.03 -12.62
C GLU A 29 -12.45 -14.57 -12.19
N LYS A 30 -11.25 -14.14 -11.75
CA LYS A 30 -11.01 -12.74 -11.37
C LYS A 30 -11.19 -11.78 -12.55
N LEU A 31 -10.72 -12.15 -13.75
CA LEU A 31 -10.88 -11.33 -14.94
C LEU A 31 -12.35 -11.25 -15.37
N ALA A 32 -13.10 -12.34 -15.30
CA ALA A 32 -14.54 -12.33 -15.57
C ALA A 32 -15.26 -11.41 -14.58
N PHE A 33 -15.00 -11.57 -13.29
CA PHE A 33 -15.55 -10.68 -12.24
C PHE A 33 -15.25 -9.20 -12.51
N LEU A 34 -14.00 -8.86 -12.83
CA LEU A 34 -13.63 -7.48 -13.17
C LEU A 34 -14.33 -7.00 -14.44
N GLY A 35 -14.51 -7.88 -15.44
CA GLY A 35 -15.25 -7.57 -16.67
C GLY A 35 -16.70 -7.21 -16.40
N GLU A 36 -17.39 -7.99 -15.56
CA GLU A 36 -18.77 -7.71 -15.15
C GLU A 36 -18.92 -6.37 -14.41
N HIS A 37 -17.88 -5.97 -13.65
CA HIS A 37 -17.88 -4.74 -12.86
C HIS A 37 -17.21 -3.55 -13.59
N SER A 38 -16.71 -3.75 -14.81
CA SER A 38 -15.97 -2.72 -15.55
C SER A 38 -16.71 -1.38 -15.71
N PRO A 39 -18.05 -1.32 -15.87
CA PRO A 39 -18.75 -0.03 -15.93
C PRO A 39 -18.66 0.81 -14.64
N ARG A 40 -18.26 0.18 -13.53
CA ARG A 40 -18.08 0.83 -12.22
C ARG A 40 -16.62 1.14 -11.90
N ILE A 41 -15.69 0.84 -12.80
CA ILE A 41 -14.25 0.96 -12.61
C ILE A 41 -13.70 1.98 -13.59
N GLU A 42 -13.14 3.05 -13.07
CA GLU A 42 -12.36 4.01 -13.84
C GLU A 42 -10.86 3.80 -13.58
N VAL A 43 -10.08 3.71 -14.65
CA VAL A 43 -8.62 3.59 -14.58
C VAL A 43 -7.99 4.80 -15.24
N THR A 44 -7.15 5.50 -14.51
CA THR A 44 -6.44 6.69 -15.02
C THR A 44 -4.93 6.53 -14.87
N CYS A 45 -4.17 7.21 -15.74
CA CYS A 45 -2.73 7.34 -15.64
C CYS A 45 -2.41 8.79 -15.28
N ARG A 46 -2.50 9.13 -14.00
CA ARG A 46 -2.27 10.47 -13.46
C ARG A 46 -1.27 10.40 -12.31
N ASP A 47 -0.70 11.55 -11.97
CA ASP A 47 0.11 11.69 -10.75
C ASP A 47 -0.76 11.41 -9.51
N GLY A 48 -0.38 10.39 -8.71
CA GLY A 48 -1.13 9.97 -7.52
C GLY A 48 -1.29 11.09 -6.49
N ARG A 49 -0.34 12.03 -6.41
CA ARG A 49 -0.43 13.21 -5.53
C ARG A 49 -1.55 14.16 -5.96
N GLN A 50 -1.78 14.30 -7.26
CA GLN A 50 -2.92 15.09 -7.77
C GLN A 50 -4.25 14.40 -7.44
N ILE A 51 -4.29 13.07 -7.55
CA ILE A 51 -5.45 12.27 -7.15
C ILE A 51 -5.70 12.40 -5.65
N ALA A 52 -4.66 12.30 -4.81
CA ALA A 52 -4.77 12.51 -3.37
C ALA A 52 -5.38 13.88 -3.04
N ARG A 53 -4.87 14.96 -3.61
CA ARG A 53 -5.44 16.32 -3.43
C ARG A 53 -6.91 16.42 -3.85
N GLN A 54 -7.29 15.72 -4.91
CA GLN A 54 -8.65 15.77 -5.44
C GLN A 54 -9.66 14.99 -4.60
N TYR A 55 -9.23 13.85 -4.03
CA TYR A 55 -10.17 12.90 -3.43
C TYR A 55 -10.03 12.75 -1.91
N ALA A 56 -8.84 12.96 -1.32
CA ALA A 56 -8.63 12.73 0.11
C ALA A 56 -9.43 13.71 1.01
N SER A 57 -9.82 14.87 0.49
CA SER A 57 -10.68 15.83 1.21
C SER A 57 -12.18 15.63 0.96
N ARG A 58 -12.57 14.64 0.17
CA ARG A 58 -13.98 14.36 -0.10
C ARG A 58 -14.58 13.50 1.02
N THR A 59 -15.71 13.94 1.57
CA THR A 59 -16.42 13.20 2.63
C THR A 59 -17.28 12.05 2.10
N ASP A 60 -17.51 12.01 0.79
CA ASP A 60 -18.27 10.95 0.09
C ASP A 60 -17.35 9.92 -0.62
N ALA A 61 -16.05 9.99 -0.36
CA ALA A 61 -15.06 9.10 -0.96
C ALA A 61 -14.15 8.49 0.12
N PHE A 62 -13.64 7.29 -0.17
CA PHE A 62 -12.54 6.69 0.58
C PHE A 62 -11.32 6.59 -0.34
N THR A 63 -10.19 7.12 0.09
CA THR A 63 -8.95 7.13 -0.68
C THR A 63 -7.94 6.17 -0.07
N TYR A 64 -7.61 5.09 -0.78
CA TYR A 64 -6.50 4.22 -0.42
C TYR A 64 -5.24 4.59 -1.21
N LEU A 65 -4.13 4.78 -0.50
CA LEU A 65 -2.85 5.18 -1.07
C LEU A 65 -1.79 4.10 -0.81
N ASP A 66 -1.07 3.73 -1.86
CA ASP A 66 0.09 2.84 -1.82
C ASP A 66 1.17 3.43 -2.73
N PRO A 67 1.84 4.52 -2.27
CA PRO A 67 2.81 5.23 -3.10
C PRO A 67 4.12 4.46 -3.24
N PRO A 68 5.00 4.82 -4.19
CA PRO A 68 6.33 4.24 -4.29
C PRO A 68 7.10 4.36 -2.98
N TYR A 69 7.69 3.28 -2.51
CA TYR A 69 8.39 3.20 -1.22
C TYR A 69 9.63 4.11 -1.18
N VAL A 70 9.93 4.66 0.00
CA VAL A 70 11.06 5.56 0.21
C VAL A 70 12.39 4.86 -0.10
N VAL A 71 12.62 3.67 0.50
CA VAL A 71 13.91 2.97 0.36
C VAL A 71 14.00 2.19 -0.95
N LYS A 72 12.95 1.48 -1.32
CA LYS A 72 12.95 0.60 -2.51
C LYS A 72 12.44 1.29 -3.76
N GLY A 73 11.87 2.48 -3.64
CA GLY A 73 11.24 3.18 -4.74
C GLY A 73 12.19 3.41 -5.90
N GLY A 74 13.39 3.92 -5.66
CA GLY A 74 14.37 4.23 -6.71
C GLY A 74 14.89 3.01 -7.50
N SER A 75 14.80 1.80 -6.94
CA SER A 75 15.22 0.56 -7.62
C SER A 75 14.09 -0.21 -8.27
N LEU A 76 12.84 0.00 -7.84
CA LEU A 76 11.67 -0.76 -8.27
C LEU A 76 10.74 0.01 -9.22
N TYR A 77 10.74 1.33 -9.15
CA TYR A 77 9.80 2.17 -9.91
C TYR A 77 10.56 3.14 -10.80
N LEU A 78 10.10 3.28 -12.05
CA LEU A 78 10.62 4.28 -12.99
C LEU A 78 10.36 5.71 -12.50
N ASN A 79 9.32 5.91 -11.70
CA ASN A 79 8.87 7.20 -11.18
C ASN A 79 8.85 7.16 -9.64
N ALA A 80 10.02 6.97 -9.02
CA ALA A 80 10.17 7.09 -7.58
C ALA A 80 9.92 8.54 -7.13
N LEU A 81 9.31 8.70 -5.95
CA LEU A 81 9.14 10.02 -5.37
C LEU A 81 10.45 10.51 -4.74
N THR A 82 10.71 11.80 -4.82
CA THR A 82 11.76 12.46 -4.04
C THR A 82 11.30 12.63 -2.60
N GLU A 83 12.24 12.85 -1.67
CA GLU A 83 11.90 13.13 -0.27
C GLU A 83 10.91 14.31 -0.13
N GLN A 84 11.10 15.38 -0.90
CA GLN A 84 10.18 16.50 -0.89
C GLN A 84 8.77 16.10 -1.34
N GLN A 85 8.66 15.22 -2.33
CA GLN A 85 7.36 14.74 -2.81
C GLN A 85 6.65 13.83 -1.79
N HIS A 86 7.41 13.07 -0.99
CA HIS A 86 6.85 12.34 0.16
C HIS A 86 6.31 13.31 1.23
N ARG A 87 7.05 14.38 1.54
CA ARG A 87 6.61 15.44 2.47
C ARG A 87 5.37 16.17 1.97
N ASP A 88 5.33 16.52 0.67
CA ASP A 88 4.18 17.17 0.04
C ASP A 88 2.91 16.30 0.11
N LEU A 89 3.06 14.99 -0.10
CA LEU A 89 1.95 14.04 0.04
C LEU A 89 1.44 14.00 1.48
N ALA A 90 2.33 13.90 2.46
CA ALA A 90 1.97 13.88 3.88
C ALA A 90 1.26 15.18 4.29
N ALA A 91 1.75 16.33 3.86
CA ALA A 91 1.11 17.62 4.11
C ALA A 91 -0.31 17.68 3.50
N THR A 92 -0.47 17.21 2.25
CA THR A 92 -1.78 17.11 1.59
C THR A 92 -2.76 16.26 2.39
N LEU A 93 -2.31 15.11 2.94
CA LEU A 93 -3.17 14.22 3.70
C LEU A 93 -3.47 14.78 5.10
N ALA A 94 -2.53 15.47 5.74
CA ALA A 94 -2.74 16.12 7.03
C ALA A 94 -3.78 17.26 6.97
N GLU A 95 -3.91 17.91 5.80
CA GLU A 95 -4.90 18.97 5.56
C GLU A 95 -6.26 18.43 5.06
N SER A 96 -6.40 17.11 4.94
CA SER A 96 -7.57 16.47 4.32
C SER A 96 -8.58 16.02 5.36
N ASP A 97 -9.84 16.47 5.23
CA ASP A 97 -10.96 16.11 6.12
C ASP A 97 -11.68 14.81 5.74
N GLY A 98 -11.35 14.21 4.60
CA GLY A 98 -12.03 13.01 4.11
C GLY A 98 -11.45 11.70 4.66
N ALA A 99 -12.07 10.60 4.29
CA ALA A 99 -11.62 9.27 4.68
C ALA A 99 -10.47 8.80 3.79
N TRP A 100 -9.29 8.61 4.37
CA TRP A 100 -8.15 8.04 3.66
C TRP A 100 -7.37 7.04 4.53
N MET A 101 -6.70 6.14 3.86
CA MET A 101 -5.77 5.16 4.43
C MET A 101 -4.55 5.04 3.52
N LEU A 102 -3.39 4.92 4.12
CA LEU A 102 -2.12 4.81 3.43
C LEU A 102 -1.31 3.64 3.98
N THR A 103 -0.64 2.91 3.10
CA THR A 103 0.41 1.93 3.45
C THR A 103 1.75 2.37 2.86
N TYR A 104 2.82 2.17 3.64
CA TYR A 104 4.16 2.61 3.28
C TYR A 104 5.23 1.66 3.83
N ASP A 105 6.46 1.72 3.26
CA ASP A 105 7.60 1.10 3.92
C ASP A 105 7.88 1.79 5.27
N ASP A 106 8.18 0.97 6.27
CA ASP A 106 8.49 1.42 7.63
C ASP A 106 9.90 2.00 7.69
N THR A 107 9.99 3.33 7.65
CA THR A 107 11.24 4.10 7.70
C THR A 107 11.15 5.23 8.72
N GLU A 108 12.27 5.78 9.14
CA GLU A 108 12.30 6.96 10.01
C GLU A 108 11.54 8.14 9.40
N LEU A 109 11.70 8.36 8.08
CA LEU A 109 10.98 9.41 7.37
C LEU A 109 9.46 9.20 7.42
N THR A 110 8.98 8.00 7.06
CA THR A 110 7.53 7.73 7.04
C THR A 110 6.92 7.75 8.43
N ARG A 111 7.60 7.23 9.45
CA ARG A 111 7.18 7.36 10.85
C ARG A 111 7.06 8.82 11.29
N THR A 112 8.02 9.67 10.91
CA THR A 112 8.00 11.11 11.25
C THR A 112 6.86 11.82 10.52
N LEU A 113 6.66 11.55 9.23
CA LEU A 113 5.66 12.23 8.41
C LEU A 113 4.22 11.93 8.85
N TYR A 114 3.98 10.73 9.37
CA TYR A 114 2.64 10.26 9.75
C TYR A 114 2.46 10.04 11.26
N ALA A 115 3.37 10.58 12.09
CA ALA A 115 3.33 10.43 13.56
C ALA A 115 2.04 10.94 14.22
N GLY A 116 1.37 11.91 13.60
CA GLY A 116 0.11 12.49 14.09
C GLY A 116 -1.15 11.74 13.65
N ASN A 117 -1.00 10.70 12.82
CA ASN A 117 -2.14 9.98 12.29
C ASN A 117 -2.39 8.68 13.05
N TYR A 118 -3.63 8.20 13.00
CA TYR A 118 -3.95 6.87 13.49
C TYR A 118 -3.27 5.79 12.65
N GLY A 119 -2.99 4.63 13.26
CA GLY A 119 -2.36 3.51 12.58
C GLY A 119 -1.21 2.92 13.38
N GLY A 120 -0.24 2.34 12.70
CA GLY A 120 0.90 1.69 13.33
C GLY A 120 1.76 0.93 12.34
N VAL A 121 2.72 0.19 12.86
CA VAL A 121 3.60 -0.69 12.09
C VAL A 121 3.10 -2.12 12.21
N PHE A 122 3.01 -2.81 11.08
CA PHE A 122 2.57 -4.21 11.05
C PHE A 122 3.55 -5.09 10.29
N PRO A 123 3.73 -6.35 10.73
CA PRO A 123 4.65 -7.29 10.09
C PRO A 123 4.05 -7.84 8.80
N LEU A 124 4.84 -7.84 7.71
CA LEU A 124 4.53 -8.54 6.47
C LEU A 124 5.30 -9.84 6.36
N ARG A 125 4.59 -10.92 6.14
CA ARG A 125 5.20 -12.21 5.78
C ARG A 125 5.29 -12.33 4.27
N TYR A 126 6.44 -12.01 3.70
CA TYR A 126 6.70 -12.30 2.30
C TYR A 126 6.89 -13.81 2.09
N ALA A 127 6.03 -14.41 1.28
CA ALA A 127 6.14 -15.81 0.86
C ALA A 127 7.24 -16.05 -0.21
N ALA A 128 8.25 -15.19 -0.29
CA ALA A 128 9.38 -15.33 -1.21
C ALA A 128 10.55 -16.03 -0.49
N ALA A 129 11.41 -16.69 -1.24
CA ALA A 129 12.44 -17.66 -0.84
C ALA A 129 13.44 -17.26 0.26
N SER A 130 13.32 -16.09 0.85
CA SER A 130 13.96 -15.69 2.09
C SER A 130 12.90 -15.21 3.08
N ARG A 131 12.83 -15.84 4.24
CA ARG A 131 12.06 -15.39 5.41
C ARG A 131 12.63 -14.07 5.93
N ARG A 132 12.47 -12.98 5.20
CA ARG A 132 12.71 -11.65 5.74
C ARG A 132 11.37 -11.14 6.25
N GLU A 133 11.27 -10.95 7.54
CA GLU A 133 10.21 -10.15 8.13
C GLU A 133 10.46 -8.72 7.66
N ALA A 134 9.51 -8.17 6.94
CA ALA A 134 9.49 -6.76 6.63
C ALA A 134 8.32 -6.15 7.40
N THR A 135 8.49 -4.92 7.82
CA THR A 135 7.43 -4.13 8.43
C THR A 135 6.94 -3.09 7.45
N GLU A 136 5.65 -2.81 7.49
CA GLU A 136 5.02 -1.69 6.81
C GLU A 136 4.33 -0.79 7.81
N LEU A 137 4.34 0.49 7.52
CA LEU A 137 3.58 1.51 8.23
C LEU A 137 2.19 1.60 7.60
N MET A 138 1.17 1.67 8.43
CA MET A 138 -0.19 2.03 8.06
C MET A 138 -0.57 3.32 8.77
N ALA A 139 -1.10 4.29 8.03
CA ALA A 139 -1.65 5.51 8.57
C ALA A 139 -3.03 5.80 7.98
N PHE A 140 -3.91 6.44 8.73
CA PHE A 140 -5.24 6.80 8.27
C PHE A 140 -5.77 8.04 8.96
N SER A 141 -6.75 8.69 8.31
CA SER A 141 -7.41 9.90 8.81
C SER A 141 -8.30 9.63 10.02
N ASP A 142 -8.63 10.68 10.76
CA ASP A 142 -9.59 10.65 11.86
C ASP A 142 -10.95 10.11 11.42
N MET A 143 -11.41 10.50 10.23
CA MET A 143 -12.66 10.01 9.67
C MET A 143 -12.64 8.50 9.43
N THR A 144 -11.51 7.97 8.95
CA THR A 144 -11.31 6.53 8.80
C THR A 144 -11.24 5.85 10.16
N ALA A 145 -10.47 6.41 11.11
CA ALA A 145 -10.36 5.88 12.47
C ALA A 145 -11.71 5.76 13.16
N ALA A 146 -12.56 6.78 13.04
CA ALA A 146 -13.89 6.78 13.60
C ALA A 146 -14.82 5.72 13.01
N SER A 147 -14.56 5.28 11.75
CA SER A 147 -15.33 4.26 11.05
C SER A 147 -14.85 2.83 11.30
N LEU A 148 -13.62 2.67 11.80
CA LEU A 148 -13.06 1.37 12.10
C LEU A 148 -13.51 0.90 13.49
N ARG A 149 -13.78 -0.41 13.60
CA ARG A 149 -13.98 -1.01 14.91
C ARG A 149 -12.65 -1.02 15.69
N PRO A 150 -12.65 -0.61 16.97
CA PRO A 150 -11.43 -0.52 17.78
C PRO A 150 -10.64 -1.85 17.88
N ASP A 151 -11.31 -2.99 17.76
CA ASP A 151 -10.74 -4.33 17.83
C ASP A 151 -9.93 -4.72 16.57
N ILE A 152 -10.09 -3.99 15.48
CA ILE A 152 -9.40 -4.30 14.20
C ILE A 152 -7.99 -3.69 14.13
N TRP A 153 -7.76 -2.54 14.78
CA TRP A 153 -6.53 -1.77 14.58
C TRP A 153 -5.74 -1.44 15.86
N ARG A 154 -6.23 -1.87 17.02
CA ARG A 154 -5.39 -1.90 18.20
C ARG A 154 -4.42 -3.06 18.03
N GLY A 155 -3.26 -2.77 17.44
CA GLY A 155 -2.11 -3.65 17.60
C GLY A 155 -1.92 -3.90 19.09
N ASP A 156 -1.66 -5.14 19.47
CA ASP A 156 -1.35 -5.51 20.85
C ASP A 156 -0.20 -4.63 21.37
N ASP A 157 -0.53 -3.59 22.14
CA ASP A 157 0.41 -2.86 23.02
C ASP A 157 0.82 -3.73 24.22
N THR A 158 0.81 -5.06 24.05
CA THR A 158 1.31 -6.00 25.04
C THR A 158 2.78 -6.31 24.80
N HIS A 159 3.62 -5.29 24.73
CA HIS A 159 5.06 -5.44 24.94
C HIS A 159 5.49 -4.46 26.03
N GLY A 160 5.53 -5.01 27.22
CA GLY A 160 6.36 -4.44 28.24
C GLY A 160 5.68 -4.21 29.54
N GLU A 161 5.71 -5.23 30.35
CA GLU A 161 6.07 -5.09 31.76
C GLU A 161 6.27 -6.52 32.29
N ASN A 162 7.52 -6.95 32.26
CA ASN A 162 8.14 -7.78 33.32
C ASN A 162 9.66 -7.75 33.14
#